data_3e15dee5ffcad5f7255448ff1dfad078
#
_entry.id   3e15dee5ffcad5f7255448ff1dfad078
#
_cell.length_a   1.000
_cell.length_b   1.000
_cell.length_c   1.000
_cell.angle_alpha   90.00
_cell.angle_beta   90.00
_cell.angle_gamma   90.00
#
_symmetry.space_group_name_H-M   'P 1'
#
loop_
_entity.id
_entity.type
_entity.pdbx_description
1 polymer ?
#
loop_
_entity_poly.entity_id
_entity_poly.type
_entity_poly.pdbx_seq_one_letter_code
_entity_poly.pdbx_strand_id
1 'polypeptide(L)'
;LVEIQITGEKFMAKITGIGGIFFKSAGKGSELAAWYQKNLGLDLESWGGAILRWPDDKAEDGGLTVWNAADNDTKWFSPSESSFMINYRVDNLDELLASLKENGVEIVSGPESAENGKFAWIMDPDKNKVELWEPMIFNEKNKA
;
A
#
# COMPACT_ATOMS: atom_id res chain seq x y z
N LEU A 1 -22.52 14.11 -21.25
CA LEU A 1 -22.44 13.45 -21.30
C LEU A 1 -22.24 12.81 -20.96
N VAL A 2 -22.49 12.71 -20.44
CA VAL A 2 -22.34 11.85 -20.21
C VAL A 2 -22.37 10.91 -20.19
N GLU A 3 -22.87 10.82 -20.14
CA GLU A 3 -23.04 9.72 -20.18
C GLU A 3 -22.32 8.96 -20.37
N ILE A 4 -22.04 9.08 -20.29
CA ILE A 4 -21.38 8.31 -20.54
C ILE A 4 -21.17 7.50 -20.72
N GLN A 5 -21.53 7.35 -20.80
CA GLN A 5 -21.46 6.46 -21.06
C GLN A 5 -21.14 5.58 -20.96
N ILE A 6 -21.32 5.47 -20.66
CA ILE A 6 -21.15 4.48 -20.48
C ILE A 6 -21.26 3.69 -21.22
N THR A 7 -21.62 3.68 -21.40
CA THR A 7 -22.02 2.82 -22.11
C THR A 7 -21.02 2.14 -22.62
N GLY A 8 -21.07 1.38 -22.94
CA GLY A 8 -20.17 0.58 -23.41
C GLY A 8 -19.13 1.24 -24.15
N GLU A 9 -19.34 2.34 -24.24
CA GLU A 9 -18.48 3.03 -24.87
C GLU A 9 -17.23 3.05 -24.30
N LYS A 10 -16.24 2.83 -24.92
CA LYS A 10 -15.04 2.75 -24.40
C LYS A 10 -14.24 3.86 -24.85
N PHE A 11 -13.39 4.39 -23.99
CA PHE A 11 -12.33 5.26 -24.44
C PHE A 11 -11.37 4.43 -25.22
N MET A 12 -10.86 4.97 -26.33
CA MET A 12 -9.87 4.27 -27.11
C MET A 12 -8.57 4.15 -26.35
N ALA A 13 -8.28 5.12 -25.47
CA ALA A 13 -7.10 5.06 -24.63
C ALA A 13 -7.49 5.49 -23.24
N LYS A 14 -6.86 4.87 -22.22
CA LYS A 14 -7.22 5.17 -20.84
C LYS A 14 -6.10 4.71 -19.92
N ILE A 15 -6.18 5.11 -18.67
CA ILE A 15 -5.28 4.62 -17.63
C ILE A 15 -5.67 3.18 -17.34
N THR A 16 -4.68 2.29 -17.34
CA THR A 16 -4.92 0.88 -17.07
C THR A 16 -4.32 0.40 -15.75
N GLY A 17 -3.48 1.22 -15.12
CA GLY A 17 -2.87 0.83 -13.86
C GLY A 17 -1.87 1.86 -13.42
N ILE A 18 -1.20 1.58 -12.31
CA ILE A 18 -0.13 2.42 -11.82
C ILE A 18 1.17 1.75 -12.18
N GLY A 19 2.00 2.43 -13.00
CA GLY A 19 3.26 1.89 -13.45
C GLY A 19 4.40 2.09 -12.48
N GLY A 20 4.30 3.10 -11.62
CA GLY A 20 5.34 3.34 -10.63
C GLY A 20 4.93 4.40 -9.64
N ILE A 21 5.61 4.41 -8.52
CA ILE A 21 5.41 5.38 -7.46
C ILE A 21 6.77 6.00 -7.17
N PHE A 22 6.84 7.33 -7.22
CA PHE A 22 8.11 8.04 -7.02
C PHE A 22 7.86 9.15 -6.01
N PHE A 23 8.72 9.21 -4.99
CA PHE A 23 8.58 10.24 -3.96
C PHE A 23 9.96 10.61 -3.45
N LYS A 24 10.05 11.75 -2.80
CA LYS A 24 11.32 12.21 -2.26
C LYS A 24 11.44 11.75 -0.82
N SER A 25 12.63 11.23 -0.47
CA SER A 25 12.92 10.97 0.94
C SER A 25 13.20 12.31 1.63
N ALA A 26 12.90 12.36 2.91
CA ALA A 26 13.27 13.50 3.74
C ALA A 26 14.80 13.56 3.95
N GLY A 27 15.46 12.44 3.78
CA GLY A 27 16.91 12.36 3.88
C GLY A 27 17.48 11.77 2.60
N LYS A 28 18.12 10.61 2.72
CA LYS A 28 18.70 9.94 1.56
C LYS A 28 17.81 8.79 1.14
N GLY A 29 17.45 8.79 -0.14
CA GLY A 29 16.60 7.74 -0.69
C GLY A 29 17.17 6.35 -0.50
N SER A 30 18.50 6.21 -0.60
CA SER A 30 19.13 4.90 -0.42
C SER A 30 18.96 4.38 1.00
N GLU A 31 18.96 5.26 1.99
CA GLU A 31 18.79 4.83 3.38
C GLU A 31 17.34 4.44 3.64
N LEU A 32 16.41 5.21 3.08
CA LEU A 32 15.01 4.85 3.20
C LEU A 32 14.72 3.53 2.51
N ALA A 33 15.27 3.34 1.31
CA ALA A 33 15.09 2.08 0.57
C ALA A 33 15.63 0.89 1.38
N ALA A 34 16.79 1.06 2.02
CA ALA A 34 17.35 -0.01 2.84
C ALA A 34 16.44 -0.35 4.02
N TRP A 35 15.79 0.64 4.60
CA TRP A 35 14.82 0.39 5.68
C TRP A 35 13.65 -0.45 5.18
N TYR A 36 13.12 -0.13 3.99
CA TYR A 36 12.02 -0.90 3.41
C TYR A 36 12.46 -2.32 3.07
N GLN A 37 13.70 -2.49 2.60
CA GLN A 37 14.22 -3.82 2.33
C GLN A 37 14.32 -4.63 3.62
N LYS A 38 14.87 -4.04 4.66
CA LYS A 38 15.06 -4.74 5.92
C LYS A 38 13.74 -5.07 6.61
N ASN A 39 12.82 -4.12 6.63
CA ASN A 39 11.63 -4.25 7.47
C ASN A 39 10.40 -4.73 6.73
N LEU A 40 10.30 -4.47 5.43
CA LEU A 40 9.12 -4.84 4.66
C LEU A 40 9.43 -5.80 3.52
N GLY A 41 10.67 -6.25 3.42
CA GLY A 41 11.02 -7.25 2.42
C GLY A 41 11.04 -6.74 1.00
N LEU A 42 11.19 -5.43 0.81
CA LEU A 42 11.28 -4.87 -0.53
C LEU A 42 12.58 -5.33 -1.16
N ASP A 43 12.50 -5.93 -2.34
CA ASP A 43 13.66 -6.51 -3.00
C ASP A 43 14.30 -5.45 -3.91
N LEU A 44 15.42 -4.91 -3.49
CA LEU A 44 16.05 -3.80 -4.20
C LEU A 44 16.89 -4.27 -5.37
N GLU A 45 16.73 -3.60 -6.50
CA GLU A 45 17.56 -3.81 -7.67
C GLU A 45 18.87 -3.03 -7.53
N SER A 46 19.83 -3.32 -8.40
CA SER A 46 21.13 -2.68 -8.34
C SER A 46 21.08 -1.17 -8.50
N TRP A 47 20.04 -0.65 -9.15
CA TRP A 47 19.89 0.81 -9.33
C TRP A 47 19.18 1.48 -8.16
N GLY A 48 18.80 0.73 -7.13
CA GLY A 48 18.33 1.30 -5.88
C GLY A 48 16.84 1.29 -5.65
N GLY A 49 16.05 1.01 -6.65
CA GLY A 49 14.61 0.89 -6.51
C GLY A 49 14.18 -0.56 -6.54
N ALA A 50 12.89 -0.80 -6.61
CA ALA A 50 12.34 -2.15 -6.63
C ALA A 50 11.32 -2.27 -7.74
N ILE A 51 11.17 -3.49 -8.25
CA ILE A 51 10.18 -3.80 -9.25
C ILE A 51 9.21 -4.80 -8.64
N LEU A 52 7.96 -4.40 -8.55
CA LEU A 52 6.90 -5.26 -8.03
C LEU A 52 6.11 -5.77 -9.22
N ARG A 53 6.34 -7.03 -9.58
CA ARG A 53 5.69 -7.59 -10.78
C ARG A 53 4.32 -8.10 -10.38
N TRP A 54 3.31 -7.70 -11.13
CA TRP A 54 1.94 -8.04 -10.80
C TRP A 54 1.70 -9.55 -10.66
N PRO A 55 2.27 -10.41 -11.52
CA PRO A 55 2.01 -11.85 -11.36
C PRO A 55 2.61 -12.44 -10.09
N ASP A 56 3.54 -11.75 -9.43
CA ASP A 56 4.14 -12.27 -8.20
C ASP A 56 3.23 -12.08 -6.98
N ASP A 57 2.20 -11.25 -7.09
CA ASP A 57 1.20 -11.11 -6.04
C ASP A 57 0.23 -12.27 -6.18
N LYS A 58 0.24 -13.17 -5.21
CA LYS A 58 -0.54 -14.40 -5.29
C LYS A 58 -1.84 -14.33 -4.48
N ALA A 59 -2.24 -13.15 -4.06
CA ALA A 59 -3.44 -13.01 -3.26
C ALA A 59 -4.67 -13.44 -4.06
N GLU A 60 -5.65 -13.99 -3.34
CA GLU A 60 -6.83 -14.55 -3.97
C GLU A 60 -7.71 -13.51 -4.67
N ASP A 61 -7.55 -12.25 -4.34
CA ASP A 61 -8.35 -11.19 -4.94
C ASP A 61 -7.93 -10.88 -6.39
N GLY A 62 -6.92 -11.57 -6.89
CA GLY A 62 -6.48 -11.40 -8.26
C GLY A 62 -5.54 -10.23 -8.48
N GLY A 63 -5.21 -9.51 -7.43
CA GLY A 63 -4.30 -8.36 -7.54
C GLY A 63 -4.99 -7.14 -8.13
N LEU A 64 -5.06 -6.07 -7.35
CA LEU A 64 -5.65 -4.83 -7.79
C LEU A 64 -4.94 -3.68 -7.11
N THR A 65 -5.12 -2.48 -7.66
CA THR A 65 -4.56 -1.27 -7.06
C THR A 65 -5.73 -0.30 -6.87
N VAL A 66 -5.82 0.25 -5.68
CA VAL A 66 -6.83 1.26 -5.37
C VAL A 66 -6.22 2.64 -5.56
N TRP A 67 -6.96 3.52 -6.21
CA TRP A 67 -6.55 4.91 -6.40
C TRP A 67 -7.62 5.79 -5.75
N ASN A 68 -7.19 6.68 -4.88
CA ASN A 68 -8.13 7.52 -4.14
C ASN A 68 -7.51 8.88 -3.86
N ALA A 69 -8.20 9.93 -4.22
CA ALA A 69 -7.79 11.29 -3.87
C ALA A 69 -8.67 11.75 -2.71
N ALA A 70 -8.05 11.90 -1.56
CA ALA A 70 -8.77 12.34 -0.36
C ALA A 70 -8.84 13.88 -0.32
N ASP A 71 -9.81 14.39 0.45
CA ASP A 71 -9.94 15.84 0.60
C ASP A 71 -8.76 16.40 1.39
N ASN A 72 -8.47 17.67 1.19
CA ASN A 72 -7.29 18.28 1.77
C ASN A 72 -7.35 18.38 3.30
N ASP A 73 -8.52 18.24 3.91
CA ASP A 73 -8.66 18.29 5.36
C ASP A 73 -8.81 16.91 6.01
N THR A 74 -8.56 15.85 5.25
CA THR A 74 -8.70 14.49 5.79
C THR A 74 -7.74 14.27 6.96
N LYS A 75 -8.20 13.49 7.94
CA LYS A 75 -7.35 13.04 9.04
C LYS A 75 -6.85 11.62 8.83
N TRP A 76 -7.14 11.05 7.68
CA TRP A 76 -6.82 9.65 7.40
C TRP A 76 -5.33 9.38 7.48
N PHE A 77 -4.50 10.36 7.08
CA PHE A 77 -3.06 10.16 7.07
C PHE A 77 -2.39 10.53 8.39
N SER A 78 -3.17 11.04 9.36
CA SER A 78 -2.60 11.38 10.67
C SER A 78 -2.01 10.14 11.35
N PRO A 79 -0.91 10.26 12.08
CA PRO A 79 -0.27 11.50 12.48
C PRO A 79 0.78 12.00 11.49
N SER A 80 0.86 11.45 10.30
CA SER A 80 1.78 11.94 9.29
C SER A 80 1.31 13.28 8.74
N GLU A 81 2.25 14.13 8.40
CA GLU A 81 1.96 15.40 7.74
C GLU A 81 2.21 15.31 6.24
N SER A 82 2.58 14.12 5.76
CA SER A 82 2.77 13.91 4.32
C SER A 82 1.44 14.02 3.59
N SER A 83 1.50 14.43 2.34
CA SER A 83 0.30 14.58 1.53
C SER A 83 -0.08 13.30 0.81
N PHE A 84 0.53 12.18 1.17
CA PHE A 84 0.24 10.89 0.55
C PHE A 84 0.33 9.80 1.60
N MET A 85 -0.28 8.66 1.30
CA MET A 85 -0.11 7.44 2.08
C MET A 85 -0.09 6.29 1.09
N ILE A 86 0.93 5.45 1.17
CA ILE A 86 1.04 4.31 0.27
C ILE A 86 0.57 3.08 1.01
N ASN A 87 -0.23 2.28 0.32
CA ASN A 87 -0.68 0.98 0.80
C ASN A 87 0.19 -0.08 0.13
N TYR A 88 0.75 -0.98 0.94
CA TYR A 88 1.51 -2.11 0.42
C TYR A 88 0.74 -3.39 0.70
N ARG A 89 0.57 -4.21 -0.31
CA ARG A 89 -0.04 -5.53 -0.16
C ARG A 89 1.01 -6.46 0.43
N VAL A 90 0.61 -7.24 1.42
CA VAL A 90 1.52 -8.18 2.10
C VAL A 90 0.86 -9.55 2.16
N ASP A 91 1.68 -10.58 2.32
CA ASP A 91 1.18 -11.96 2.29
C ASP A 91 0.86 -12.52 3.68
N ASN A 92 1.37 -11.93 4.74
CA ASN A 92 1.07 -12.39 6.11
C ASN A 92 1.23 -11.23 7.07
N LEU A 93 0.15 -10.54 7.32
CA LEU A 93 0.19 -9.31 8.10
C LEU A 93 0.55 -9.57 9.56
N ASP A 94 0.00 -10.64 10.15
CA ASP A 94 0.28 -10.91 11.57
C ASP A 94 1.75 -11.19 11.80
N GLU A 95 2.35 -11.99 10.93
CA GLU A 95 3.77 -12.31 11.03
C GLU A 95 4.63 -11.06 10.82
N LEU A 96 4.25 -10.26 9.84
CA LEU A 96 4.99 -9.03 9.57
C LEU A 96 4.93 -8.07 10.75
N LEU A 97 3.77 -7.91 11.37
CA LEU A 97 3.63 -7.01 12.50
C LEU A 97 4.47 -7.47 13.69
N ALA A 98 4.56 -8.79 13.92
CA ALA A 98 5.41 -9.31 14.99
C ALA A 98 6.87 -8.94 14.74
N SER A 99 7.34 -9.09 13.51
CA SER A 99 8.70 -8.73 13.13
C SER A 99 8.94 -7.22 13.28
N LEU A 100 7.98 -6.42 12.86
CA LEU A 100 8.12 -4.97 12.97
C LEU A 100 8.21 -4.52 14.41
N LYS A 101 7.44 -5.14 15.30
CA LYS A 101 7.53 -4.82 16.72
C LYS A 101 8.90 -5.13 17.27
N GLU A 102 9.46 -6.29 16.89
CA GLU A 102 10.80 -6.66 17.34
C GLU A 102 11.83 -5.67 16.86
N ASN A 103 11.65 -5.11 15.69
CA ASN A 103 12.60 -4.17 15.12
C ASN A 103 12.36 -2.73 15.58
N GLY A 104 11.41 -2.52 16.50
CA GLY A 104 11.17 -1.20 17.04
C GLY A 104 10.42 -0.25 16.13
N VAL A 105 9.72 -0.78 15.13
CA VAL A 105 8.95 0.04 14.22
C VAL A 105 7.66 0.49 14.90
N GLU A 106 7.32 1.75 14.77
CA GLU A 106 6.11 2.29 15.36
C GLU A 106 4.88 1.77 14.62
N ILE A 107 3.99 1.10 15.35
CA ILE A 107 2.71 0.65 14.81
C ILE A 107 1.66 1.65 15.26
N VAL A 108 1.07 2.35 14.29
CA VAL A 108 0.08 3.38 14.59
C VAL A 108 -1.22 2.75 15.05
N SER A 109 -1.67 1.73 14.33
CA SER A 109 -2.91 1.03 14.69
C SER A 109 -3.02 -0.28 13.92
N GLY A 110 -3.99 -1.10 14.35
CA GLY A 110 -4.26 -2.38 13.74
C GLY A 110 -3.60 -3.52 14.50
N PRO A 111 -3.82 -4.76 14.05
CA PRO A 111 -4.53 -5.12 12.83
C PRO A 111 -6.04 -4.98 12.97
N GLU A 112 -6.70 -4.67 11.87
CA GLU A 112 -8.15 -4.58 11.79
C GLU A 112 -8.63 -5.43 10.64
N SER A 113 -9.72 -6.14 10.84
CA SER A 113 -10.30 -6.96 9.79
C SER A 113 -11.44 -6.20 9.10
N ALA A 114 -11.51 -6.36 7.79
CA ALA A 114 -12.54 -5.75 6.97
C ALA A 114 -12.99 -6.78 5.94
N GLU A 115 -13.97 -6.40 5.13
CA GLU A 115 -14.52 -7.31 4.13
C GLU A 115 -13.47 -7.76 3.13
N ASN A 116 -12.51 -6.90 2.81
CA ASN A 116 -11.52 -7.16 1.78
C ASN A 116 -10.15 -7.50 2.34
N GLY A 117 -10.04 -7.79 3.63
CA GLY A 117 -8.77 -8.23 4.19
C GLY A 117 -8.47 -7.66 5.54
N LYS A 118 -7.18 -7.73 5.91
CA LYS A 118 -6.69 -7.21 7.18
C LYS A 118 -5.77 -6.04 6.92
N PHE A 119 -5.83 -5.04 7.77
CA PHE A 119 -5.08 -3.79 7.61
C PHE A 119 -4.36 -3.43 8.88
N ALA A 120 -3.21 -2.79 8.74
CA ALA A 120 -2.51 -2.15 9.85
C ALA A 120 -1.78 -0.93 9.32
N TRP A 121 -1.38 -0.04 10.21
CA TRP A 121 -0.72 1.21 9.85
C TRP A 121 0.54 1.37 10.67
N ILE A 122 1.62 1.77 10.02
CA ILE A 122 2.92 1.97 10.66
C ILE A 122 3.49 3.31 10.21
N MET A 123 4.58 3.72 10.85
CA MET A 123 5.31 4.91 10.42
C MET A 123 6.68 4.49 9.88
N ASP A 124 7.07 5.07 8.75
CA ASP A 124 8.42 4.83 8.24
C ASP A 124 9.38 5.88 8.84
N PRO A 125 10.70 5.78 8.58
CA PRO A 125 11.67 6.71 9.17
C PRO A 125 11.46 8.17 8.75
N ASP A 126 10.84 8.40 7.61
CA ASP A 126 10.55 9.76 7.13
C ASP A 126 9.21 10.27 7.68
N LYS A 127 8.61 9.54 8.61
CA LYS A 127 7.33 9.88 9.23
C LYS A 127 6.19 9.85 8.23
N ASN A 128 6.30 9.03 7.22
CA ASN A 128 5.17 8.73 6.35
C ASN A 128 4.36 7.61 6.98
N LYS A 129 3.05 7.80 7.03
CA LYS A 129 2.16 6.72 7.46
C LYS A 129 2.03 5.74 6.30
N VAL A 130 2.16 4.48 6.61
CA VAL A 130 2.13 3.40 5.62
C VAL A 130 0.98 2.48 5.99
N GLU A 131 0.17 2.11 5.02
CA GLU A 131 -0.90 1.14 5.22
C GLU A 131 -0.42 -0.21 4.71
N LEU A 132 -0.59 -1.24 5.53
CA LEU A 132 -0.23 -2.62 5.16
C LEU A 132 -1.53 -3.39 5.03
N TRP A 133 -1.66 -4.13 3.94
CA TRP A 133 -2.93 -4.78 3.59
C TRP A 133 -2.67 -6.22 3.17
N GLU A 134 -3.23 -7.17 3.95
CA GLU A 134 -3.27 -8.56 3.52
C GLU A 134 -4.61 -8.77 2.86
N PRO A 135 -4.67 -8.85 1.52
CA PRO A 135 -5.95 -8.87 0.81
C PRO A 135 -6.67 -10.20 0.94
N MET A 136 -7.99 -10.13 0.96
CA MET A 136 -8.84 -11.31 0.95
C MET A 136 -10.00 -11.01 0.03
N ILE A 137 -10.47 -12.03 -0.69
CA ILE A 137 -11.64 -11.87 -1.55
C ILE A 137 -12.84 -11.63 -0.64
N PHE A 138 -13.63 -10.61 -0.96
CA PHE A 138 -14.86 -10.37 -0.22
C PHE A 138 -15.83 -11.51 -0.48
N ASN A 139 -16.31 -12.14 0.57
CA ASN A 139 -17.37 -13.15 0.49
C ASN A 139 -17.89 -13.35 1.92
N GLU A 140 -18.83 -14.29 2.07
CA GLU A 140 -19.45 -14.50 3.38
C GLU A 140 -18.44 -14.88 4.46
N LYS A 141 -17.34 -15.53 4.08
CA LYS A 141 -16.34 -15.93 5.06
C LYS A 141 -15.60 -14.73 5.63
N ASN A 142 -15.51 -13.64 4.89
CA ASN A 142 -14.76 -12.47 5.34
C ASN A 142 -15.61 -11.51 6.15
N LYS A 143 -16.89 -11.73 6.18
CA LYS A 143 -17.74 -10.89 7.01
C LYS A 143 -17.50 -11.26 8.45
N ALA A 144 -17.18 -10.32 9.24
CA ALA A 144 -16.86 -10.63 10.63
C ALA A 144 -17.99 -10.27 11.54
#